data_cd0051e6f2e34335e31c22d55525380b
#
_entry.id   cd0051e6f2e34335e31c22d55525380b
#
_cell.length_a   1.000
_cell.length_b   1.000
_cell.length_c   1.000
_cell.angle_alpha   90.00
_cell.angle_beta   90.00
_cell.angle_gamma   90.00
#
_symmetry.space_group_name_H-M   'P 1'
#
loop_
_entity.id
_entity.type
_entity.pdbx_description
1 polymer ?
#
loop_
_entity_poly.entity_id
_entity_poly.type
_entity_poly.pdbx_seq_one_letter_code
_entity_poly.pdbx_strand_id
1 'polypeptide(L)'
;MPAYQVTGNEYVSLPAIREDTGAVQGLTVLHMGAKGLLELCGGDAPLIAPVVRVAGQEAMLAKLRWRRENAWVPVAQGEAQGLTVTLTYLCPLGERAFFVRLEAENRRDVPLEVWLGVRGQWTRTLHEVNETIALDGRRTQEASGWNNAFVMQEVAGLPLCAFAPIAEAGVKWTWGDMAFEGGDGVSLAPGGHACVELIFGVGVETVAAATSAKHLLRLGYERCLRQTLGWLKKRMLPAQDATVARMMNENLFFSFFFASGRTLDTEELCLMTSRSPRYYVSAAYWDRDSLLWSFPAIVLTDAAYAREILMHVFTRQIRNVGQHSRYIDGTLLEPGFELDELCAPVLALEGYLVRTGDPALLQEPCVKSGLSRILSVLETKRHPEIELYETFLQPTDDEIVYPYLTYDNALVWRVLLLLSEWLERPDLARRAGGVKAAVYRYCVREGQFVWSTDLEGHYDIYDEPPGSLQLLPYYGFCAMDDPVWQSTVRAIRSEAYPLSFAHRPIAEIGCRHAPHPWVLSICNSLLCGHADTALAHLARTRMDNGLACESVNEDTGECETGAAFATCAGFLAYALWSAAR
;
A
#
# COMPACT_ATOMS: atom_id res chain seq x y z
N MET A 1 -3.53 16.92 12.09
CA MET A 1 -3.34 15.54 12.65
C MET A 1 -1.86 15.30 12.90
N PRO A 2 -1.43 14.38 13.79
CA PRO A 2 -0.02 14.04 13.92
C PRO A 2 0.50 13.44 12.62
N ALA A 3 1.73 13.81 12.23
CA ALA A 3 2.39 13.25 11.06
C ALA A 3 3.11 11.95 11.43
N TYR A 4 3.11 10.98 10.52
CA TYR A 4 3.70 9.68 10.72
C TYR A 4 4.71 9.33 9.62
N GLN A 5 5.78 8.66 10.02
CA GLN A 5 6.63 7.89 9.14
C GLN A 5 6.19 6.43 9.14
N VAL A 6 6.51 5.72 8.06
CA VAL A 6 6.25 4.29 7.90
C VAL A 6 7.49 3.57 7.44
N THR A 7 7.62 2.29 7.77
CA THR A 7 8.58 1.36 7.19
C THR A 7 8.10 -0.07 7.37
N GLY A 8 8.74 -1.01 6.70
CA GLY A 8 8.39 -2.43 6.79
C GLY A 8 9.21 -3.26 5.81
N ASN A 9 8.99 -4.56 5.88
CA ASN A 9 9.45 -5.54 4.91
C ASN A 9 8.30 -6.51 4.57
N GLU A 10 8.59 -7.64 3.99
CA GLU A 10 7.58 -8.62 3.57
C GLU A 10 6.75 -9.17 4.74
N TYR A 11 7.30 -9.25 5.95
CA TYR A 11 6.67 -9.86 7.13
C TYR A 11 6.14 -8.85 8.13
N VAL A 12 6.90 -7.80 8.44
CA VAL A 12 6.58 -6.84 9.49
C VAL A 12 6.42 -5.44 8.93
N SER A 13 5.45 -4.69 9.45
CA SER A 13 5.27 -3.27 9.14
C SER A 13 5.18 -2.43 10.40
N LEU A 14 5.77 -1.25 10.35
CA LEU A 14 5.62 -0.17 11.32
C LEU A 14 4.79 0.93 10.67
N PRO A 15 3.45 0.86 10.77
CA PRO A 15 2.54 1.72 10.00
C PRO A 15 2.44 3.14 10.53
N ALA A 16 2.91 3.39 11.77
CA ALA A 16 2.76 4.67 12.42
C ALA A 16 3.94 4.94 13.39
N ILE A 17 4.99 5.60 12.90
CA ILE A 17 6.09 6.15 13.70
C ILE A 17 5.84 7.65 13.82
N ARG A 18 5.58 8.14 15.02
CA ARG A 18 5.26 9.55 15.27
C ARG A 18 6.45 10.46 14.93
N GLU A 19 6.23 11.47 14.12
CA GLU A 19 7.31 12.40 13.75
C GLU A 19 7.78 13.29 14.89
N ASP A 20 6.91 13.61 15.84
CA ASP A 20 7.24 14.49 16.96
C ASP A 20 8.09 13.82 18.05
N THR A 21 7.96 12.49 18.20
CA THR A 21 8.60 11.73 19.29
C THR A 21 9.46 10.57 18.85
N GLY A 22 9.32 10.09 17.60
CA GLY A 22 9.91 8.84 17.14
C GLY A 22 9.23 7.58 17.68
N ALA A 23 8.11 7.69 18.38
CA ALA A 23 7.43 6.55 18.98
C ALA A 23 6.70 5.71 17.93
N VAL A 24 6.90 4.38 17.96
CA VAL A 24 6.17 3.39 17.17
C VAL A 24 4.85 3.09 17.87
N GLN A 25 3.73 3.41 17.24
CA GLN A 25 2.40 3.24 17.84
C GLN A 25 1.97 1.77 17.85
N GLY A 26 2.20 1.08 16.74
CA GLY A 26 1.88 -0.32 16.56
C GLY A 26 2.81 -1.02 15.56
N LEU A 27 2.75 -2.33 15.57
CA LEU A 27 3.41 -3.24 14.65
C LEU A 27 2.34 -4.10 14.01
N THR A 28 2.34 -4.22 12.67
CA THR A 28 1.40 -5.10 11.97
C THR A 28 2.08 -6.28 11.31
N VAL A 29 1.40 -7.43 11.34
CA VAL A 29 1.76 -8.65 10.64
C VAL A 29 0.53 -9.23 9.94
N LEU A 30 0.74 -9.87 8.78
CA LEU A 30 -0.31 -10.64 8.12
C LEU A 30 -0.41 -12.03 8.74
N HIS A 31 -1.63 -12.51 8.90
CA HIS A 31 -1.90 -13.84 9.44
C HIS A 31 -3.00 -14.53 8.61
N MET A 32 -2.65 -15.64 7.94
CA MET A 32 -3.57 -16.36 7.06
C MET A 32 -4.76 -16.92 7.83
N GLY A 33 -4.52 -17.52 8.98
CA GLY A 33 -5.57 -18.08 9.83
C GLY A 33 -6.55 -17.03 10.38
N ALA A 34 -6.09 -15.78 10.52
CA ALA A 34 -6.94 -14.63 10.87
C ALA A 34 -7.57 -13.97 9.64
N LYS A 35 -7.14 -14.31 8.43
CA LYS A 35 -7.56 -13.71 7.15
C LYS A 35 -7.34 -12.20 7.02
N GLY A 36 -6.41 -11.62 7.79
CA GLY A 36 -6.20 -10.19 7.83
C GLY A 36 -4.91 -9.78 8.53
N LEU A 37 -4.86 -8.51 8.93
CA LEU A 37 -3.80 -7.96 9.75
C LEU A 37 -4.04 -8.23 11.22
N LEU A 38 -2.93 -8.46 11.94
CA LEU A 38 -2.85 -8.34 13.38
C LEU A 38 -2.01 -7.11 13.70
N GLU A 39 -2.55 -6.17 14.46
CA GLU A 39 -1.82 -5.06 15.03
C GLU A 39 -1.52 -5.31 16.50
N LEU A 40 -0.24 -5.31 16.85
CA LEU A 40 0.23 -5.29 18.23
C LEU A 40 0.42 -3.84 18.64
N CYS A 41 -0.27 -3.38 19.67
CA CYS A 41 -0.18 -2.00 20.13
C CYS A 41 -0.19 -1.87 21.65
N GLY A 42 0.25 -0.72 22.12
CA GLY A 42 0.37 -0.43 23.56
C GLY A 42 -0.88 0.15 24.20
N GLY A 43 -1.98 0.31 23.46
CA GLY A 43 -3.19 0.99 23.96
C GLY A 43 -2.97 2.50 24.08
N ASP A 44 -3.06 3.02 25.30
CA ASP A 44 -2.89 4.47 25.56
C ASP A 44 -1.41 4.93 25.50
N ALA A 45 -0.45 4.01 25.50
CA ALA A 45 0.96 4.28 25.30
C ALA A 45 1.45 3.65 23.98
N PRO A 46 2.56 4.12 23.41
CA PRO A 46 3.13 3.50 22.19
C PRO A 46 3.64 2.07 22.48
N LEU A 47 3.66 1.24 21.44
CA LEU A 47 4.27 -0.08 21.50
C LEU A 47 5.78 0.02 21.83
N ILE A 48 6.47 1.02 21.24
CA ILE A 48 7.88 1.30 21.49
C ILE A 48 8.10 2.81 21.46
N ALA A 49 8.71 3.38 22.49
CA ALA A 49 9.11 4.78 22.53
C ALA A 49 10.61 4.92 22.77
N PRO A 50 11.34 5.71 21.97
CA PRO A 50 12.71 6.09 22.27
C PRO A 50 12.79 6.85 23.60
N VAL A 51 13.81 6.55 24.41
CA VAL A 51 14.08 7.22 25.68
C VAL A 51 15.51 7.69 25.71
N VAL A 52 15.71 8.95 26.05
CA VAL A 52 17.03 9.55 26.29
C VAL A 52 17.03 10.13 27.70
N ARG A 53 18.03 9.82 28.50
CA ARG A 53 18.23 10.47 29.79
C ARG A 53 19.60 11.13 29.85
N VAL A 54 19.65 12.33 30.41
CA VAL A 54 20.89 13.09 30.64
C VAL A 54 20.98 13.37 32.13
N ALA A 55 22.10 12.99 32.76
CA ALA A 55 22.30 13.09 34.21
C ALA A 55 21.15 12.45 35.03
N GLY A 56 20.63 11.31 34.56
CA GLY A 56 19.54 10.56 35.20
C GLY A 56 18.13 11.12 34.98
N GLN A 57 17.98 12.26 34.31
CA GLN A 57 16.67 12.85 34.00
C GLN A 57 16.28 12.61 32.55
N GLU A 58 15.02 12.29 32.32
CA GLU A 58 14.49 12.10 30.96
C GLU A 58 14.56 13.41 30.18
N ALA A 59 15.15 13.35 29.00
CA ALA A 59 15.33 14.47 28.09
C ALA A 59 14.37 14.30 26.90
N MET A 60 13.50 15.28 26.70
CA MET A 60 12.58 15.26 25.56
C MET A 60 13.36 15.46 24.26
N LEU A 61 13.12 14.58 23.30
CA LEU A 61 13.59 14.75 21.92
C LEU A 61 12.85 15.93 21.27
N ALA A 62 13.59 16.87 20.76
CA ALA A 62 13.04 18.08 20.14
C ALA A 62 13.55 18.25 18.72
N LYS A 63 12.75 18.93 17.88
CA LYS A 63 13.12 19.32 16.51
C LYS A 63 13.52 18.14 15.63
N LEU A 64 12.84 17.00 15.75
CA LEU A 64 13.10 15.84 14.91
C LEU A 64 12.91 16.22 13.43
N ARG A 65 13.97 15.99 12.64
CA ARG A 65 13.98 16.16 11.19
C ARG A 65 14.14 14.81 10.55
N TRP A 66 13.17 14.45 9.72
CA TRP A 66 13.10 13.15 9.08
C TRP A 66 13.65 13.15 7.66
N ARG A 67 14.24 12.04 7.28
CA ARG A 67 14.55 11.65 5.91
C ARG A 67 14.32 10.16 5.74
N ARG A 68 14.14 9.71 4.49
CA ARG A 68 14.06 8.28 4.14
C ARG A 68 15.30 7.92 3.32
N GLU A 69 16.21 7.13 3.87
CA GLU A 69 17.37 6.64 3.11
C GLU A 69 16.91 5.66 2.02
N ASN A 70 17.38 5.89 0.79
CA ASN A 70 16.92 5.21 -0.41
C ASN A 70 15.38 5.15 -0.51
N ALA A 71 14.71 6.26 -0.16
CA ALA A 71 13.26 6.46 -0.20
C ALA A 71 12.44 5.54 0.72
N TRP A 72 13.07 4.75 1.62
CA TRP A 72 12.32 3.81 2.45
C TRP A 72 12.73 3.73 3.92
N VAL A 73 14.02 3.72 4.26
CA VAL A 73 14.47 3.57 5.65
C VAL A 73 14.35 4.92 6.39
N PRO A 74 13.43 5.07 7.37
CA PRO A 74 13.25 6.33 8.07
C PRO A 74 14.38 6.59 9.06
N VAL A 75 14.93 7.79 8.99
CA VAL A 75 15.96 8.30 9.90
C VAL A 75 15.54 9.67 10.38
N ALA A 76 15.52 9.85 11.70
CA ALA A 76 15.29 11.15 12.33
C ALA A 76 16.56 11.66 13.02
N GLN A 77 16.78 12.96 12.98
CA GLN A 77 17.79 13.63 13.76
C GLN A 77 17.17 14.76 14.58
N GLY A 78 17.48 14.82 15.85
CA GLY A 78 16.96 15.82 16.77
C GLY A 78 17.94 16.20 17.88
N GLU A 79 17.46 16.98 18.81
CA GLU A 79 18.25 17.52 19.93
C GLU A 79 17.64 17.06 21.27
N ALA A 80 18.49 16.75 22.26
CA ALA A 80 18.08 16.46 23.63
C ALA A 80 19.15 16.97 24.62
N GLN A 81 18.88 18.07 25.33
CA GLN A 81 19.74 18.62 26.41
C GLN A 81 21.26 18.71 26.08
N GLY A 82 21.60 19.12 24.85
CA GLY A 82 22.99 19.26 24.40
C GLY A 82 23.56 18.01 23.71
N LEU A 83 22.70 17.02 23.46
CA LEU A 83 22.98 15.89 22.58
C LEU A 83 22.36 16.15 21.20
N THR A 84 23.04 15.72 20.15
CA THR A 84 22.39 15.38 18.87
C THR A 84 22.02 13.92 18.91
N VAL A 85 20.74 13.60 18.68
CA VAL A 85 20.25 12.22 18.72
C VAL A 85 19.76 11.82 17.34
N THR A 86 20.16 10.64 16.87
CA THR A 86 19.69 10.04 15.61
C THR A 86 18.91 8.77 15.93
N LEU A 87 17.72 8.65 15.34
CA LEU A 87 16.87 7.46 15.41
C LEU A 87 16.81 6.81 14.03
N THR A 88 16.99 5.51 13.96
CA THR A 88 16.84 4.74 12.70
C THR A 88 15.95 3.52 12.94
N TYR A 89 15.01 3.29 12.04
CA TYR A 89 14.11 2.14 12.05
C TYR A 89 14.39 1.29 10.81
N LEU A 90 14.89 0.08 10.99
CA LEU A 90 15.28 -0.79 9.90
C LEU A 90 14.52 -2.12 9.98
N CYS A 91 13.69 -2.40 8.99
CA CYS A 91 13.06 -3.71 8.75
C CYS A 91 13.83 -4.43 7.63
N PRO A 92 14.83 -5.30 7.95
CA PRO A 92 15.61 -5.97 6.91
C PRO A 92 14.76 -6.96 6.13
N LEU A 93 15.03 -7.07 4.83
CA LEU A 93 14.28 -7.92 3.93
C LEU A 93 14.36 -9.40 4.31
N GLY A 94 13.23 -10.10 4.21
CA GLY A 94 13.11 -11.52 4.54
C GLY A 94 13.13 -11.85 6.02
N GLU A 95 13.26 -10.86 6.92
CA GLU A 95 13.40 -11.08 8.36
C GLU A 95 12.07 -10.80 9.09
N ARG A 96 11.77 -11.65 10.11
CA ARG A 96 10.62 -11.46 11.01
C ARG A 96 11.02 -10.68 12.27
N ALA A 97 11.85 -9.67 12.07
CA ALA A 97 12.38 -8.81 13.11
C ALA A 97 12.81 -7.47 12.52
N PHE A 98 12.97 -6.47 13.38
CA PHE A 98 13.44 -5.14 12.98
C PHE A 98 14.35 -4.53 14.04
N PHE A 99 15.14 -3.53 13.63
CA PHE A 99 15.98 -2.73 14.53
C PHE A 99 15.32 -1.38 14.83
N VAL A 100 15.51 -0.94 16.08
CA VAL A 100 15.43 0.46 16.48
C VAL A 100 16.81 0.85 16.99
N ARG A 101 17.50 1.76 16.29
CA ARG A 101 18.84 2.22 16.63
C ARG A 101 18.79 3.65 17.10
N LEU A 102 19.41 3.91 18.27
CA LEU A 102 19.59 5.22 18.85
C LEU A 102 21.08 5.56 18.88
N GLU A 103 21.43 6.71 18.32
CA GLU A 103 22.79 7.24 18.38
C GLU A 103 22.73 8.61 19.03
N ALA A 104 23.72 8.93 19.88
CA ALA A 104 23.85 10.25 20.50
C ALA A 104 25.28 10.76 20.39
N GLU A 105 25.41 12.05 20.13
CA GLU A 105 26.68 12.78 20.12
C GLU A 105 26.59 13.93 21.12
N ASN A 106 27.58 14.03 22.02
CA ASN A 106 27.67 15.12 22.99
C ASN A 106 28.17 16.40 22.31
N ARG A 107 27.33 17.40 22.23
CA ARG A 107 27.65 18.72 21.66
C ARG A 107 28.09 19.75 22.69
N ARG A 108 28.20 19.38 23.98
CA ARG A 108 28.69 20.24 25.04
C ARG A 108 30.20 20.12 25.21
N ASP A 109 30.78 21.14 25.80
CA ASP A 109 32.21 21.17 26.14
C ASP A 109 32.54 20.43 27.45
N VAL A 110 31.55 19.76 28.03
CA VAL A 110 31.70 19.00 29.29
C VAL A 110 31.19 17.56 29.10
N PRO A 111 31.75 16.59 29.84
CA PRO A 111 31.21 15.23 29.82
C PRO A 111 29.76 15.17 30.25
N LEU A 112 28.98 14.27 29.65
CA LEU A 112 27.58 14.01 29.96
C LEU A 112 27.37 12.54 30.32
N GLU A 113 26.68 12.30 31.43
CA GLU A 113 26.12 10.97 31.73
C GLU A 113 24.83 10.79 30.93
N VAL A 114 24.86 9.85 30.01
CA VAL A 114 23.76 9.64 29.02
C VAL A 114 23.26 8.20 29.16
N TRP A 115 21.95 8.04 29.12
CA TRP A 115 21.31 6.73 28.95
C TRP A 115 20.45 6.78 27.68
N LEU A 116 20.65 5.79 26.80
CA LEU A 116 19.92 5.61 25.57
C LEU A 116 19.16 4.29 25.59
N GLY A 117 17.92 4.28 25.15
CA GLY A 117 17.16 3.06 25.07
C GLY A 117 15.73 3.27 24.61
N VAL A 118 14.90 2.31 24.90
CA VAL A 118 13.46 2.35 24.61
C VAL A 118 12.65 1.90 25.81
N ARG A 119 11.41 2.35 25.89
CA ARG A 119 10.36 1.73 26.71
C ARG A 119 9.19 1.35 25.80
N GLY A 120 8.40 0.38 26.22
CA GLY A 120 7.22 -0.02 25.47
C GLY A 120 6.32 -0.95 26.27
N GLN A 121 5.16 -1.22 25.67
CA GLN A 121 4.19 -2.16 26.21
C GLN A 121 3.34 -2.75 25.08
N TRP A 122 2.88 -3.98 25.26
CA TRP A 122 1.91 -4.61 24.38
C TRP A 122 0.67 -5.00 25.18
N THR A 123 -0.34 -4.18 25.13
CA THR A 123 -1.58 -4.36 25.92
C THR A 123 -2.79 -4.73 25.08
N ARG A 124 -2.73 -4.53 23.75
CA ARG A 124 -3.83 -4.86 22.83
C ARG A 124 -3.31 -5.53 21.59
N THR A 125 -4.09 -6.48 21.08
CA THR A 125 -3.99 -7.02 19.73
C THR A 125 -5.29 -6.70 19.01
N LEU A 126 -5.18 -6.07 17.84
CA LEU A 126 -6.34 -5.73 17.01
C LEU A 126 -6.30 -6.59 15.74
N HIS A 127 -7.45 -7.02 15.31
CA HIS A 127 -7.66 -7.63 13.99
C HIS A 127 -8.21 -6.55 13.06
N GLU A 128 -7.57 -6.38 11.91
CA GLU A 128 -7.84 -5.30 10.98
C GLU A 128 -8.15 -5.87 9.58
N VAL A 129 -9.35 -5.58 9.07
CA VAL A 129 -9.75 -5.78 7.69
C VAL A 129 -10.57 -4.55 7.26
N ASN A 130 -11.92 -4.61 7.25
CA ASN A 130 -12.79 -3.45 7.09
C ASN A 130 -13.10 -2.80 8.44
N GLU A 131 -13.10 -3.59 9.49
CA GLU A 131 -13.36 -3.14 10.84
C GLU A 131 -12.19 -3.50 11.75
N THR A 132 -11.96 -2.64 12.75
CA THR A 132 -11.01 -2.89 13.83
C THR A 132 -11.70 -3.68 14.94
N ILE A 133 -11.24 -4.91 15.19
CA ILE A 133 -11.78 -5.78 16.23
C ILE A 133 -10.70 -6.05 17.27
N ALA A 134 -10.93 -5.64 18.51
CA ALA A 134 -10.06 -5.99 19.63
C ALA A 134 -10.15 -7.49 19.93
N LEU A 135 -9.00 -8.16 20.00
CA LEU A 135 -8.93 -9.58 20.35
C LEU A 135 -8.78 -9.72 21.87
N ASP A 136 -9.63 -10.55 22.48
CA ASP A 136 -9.65 -10.84 23.92
C ASP A 136 -8.72 -12.01 24.28
N GLY A 137 -7.53 -12.06 23.69
CA GLY A 137 -6.54 -13.07 23.99
C GLY A 137 -5.89 -12.87 25.37
N ARG A 138 -5.57 -13.99 26.05
CA ARG A 138 -4.73 -13.94 27.24
C ARG A 138 -3.28 -13.73 26.84
N ARG A 139 -2.67 -12.68 27.32
CA ARG A 139 -1.25 -12.38 27.12
C ARG A 139 -0.43 -12.86 28.30
N THR A 140 0.75 -13.37 28.03
CA THR A 140 1.72 -13.79 29.02
C THR A 140 3.09 -13.28 28.64
N GLN A 141 3.95 -13.23 29.64
CA GLN A 141 5.34 -12.81 29.51
C GLN A 141 6.23 -13.85 30.20
N GLU A 142 7.20 -14.36 29.48
CA GLU A 142 8.05 -15.43 30.00
C GLU A 142 9.48 -15.36 29.48
N ALA A 143 10.42 -15.96 30.22
CA ALA A 143 11.77 -16.18 29.74
C ALA A 143 11.81 -17.41 28.83
N SER A 144 12.26 -17.25 27.60
CA SER A 144 12.50 -18.37 26.70
C SER A 144 13.68 -19.20 27.19
N GLY A 145 13.44 -20.45 27.53
CA GLY A 145 14.47 -21.37 27.99
C GLY A 145 15.53 -21.73 26.93
N TRP A 146 15.23 -21.51 25.66
CA TRP A 146 16.10 -21.83 24.53
C TRP A 146 17.08 -20.70 24.17
N ASN A 147 16.66 -19.45 24.30
CA ASN A 147 17.34 -18.31 23.70
C ASN A 147 17.75 -17.24 24.69
N ASN A 148 17.54 -17.44 26.00
CA ASN A 148 17.75 -16.42 27.03
C ASN A 148 17.11 -15.05 26.64
N ALA A 149 15.96 -15.09 26.04
CA ALA A 149 15.18 -13.91 25.66
C ALA A 149 13.92 -13.85 26.52
N PHE A 150 13.49 -12.66 26.84
CA PHE A 150 12.19 -12.44 27.44
C PHE A 150 11.19 -12.19 26.32
N VAL A 151 10.03 -12.87 26.35
CA VAL A 151 9.07 -12.87 25.26
C VAL A 151 7.67 -12.62 25.80
N MET A 152 6.96 -11.75 25.12
CA MET A 152 5.54 -11.54 25.30
C MET A 152 4.78 -12.35 24.25
N GLN A 153 3.67 -12.98 24.61
CA GLN A 153 2.84 -13.73 23.67
C GLN A 153 1.35 -13.65 24.02
N GLU A 154 0.54 -13.79 23.03
CA GLU A 154 -0.89 -14.05 23.17
C GLU A 154 -1.14 -15.55 23.09
N VAL A 155 -1.70 -16.16 24.17
CA VAL A 155 -1.77 -17.62 24.36
C VAL A 155 -3.17 -18.18 24.37
N ALA A 156 -4.20 -17.34 24.37
CA ALA A 156 -5.59 -17.80 24.37
C ALA A 156 -6.32 -17.30 23.14
N GLY A 157 -6.98 -18.21 22.47
CA GLY A 157 -7.62 -17.94 21.20
C GLY A 157 -6.64 -18.02 20.01
N LEU A 158 -7.17 -17.93 18.82
CA LEU A 158 -6.43 -17.74 17.59
C LEU A 158 -6.76 -16.34 17.07
N PRO A 159 -5.83 -15.66 16.44
CA PRO A 159 -4.49 -16.10 16.03
C PRO A 159 -3.44 -15.97 17.13
N LEU A 160 -2.43 -16.85 17.10
CA LEU A 160 -1.28 -16.77 17.98
C LEU A 160 -0.28 -15.74 17.47
N CYS A 161 0.30 -14.96 18.39
CA CYS A 161 1.36 -14.01 18.08
C CYS A 161 2.30 -13.83 19.27
N ALA A 162 3.60 -13.65 18.99
CA ALA A 162 4.62 -13.43 20.01
C ALA A 162 5.58 -12.30 19.58
N PHE A 163 6.11 -11.58 20.56
CA PHE A 163 6.96 -10.40 20.40
C PHE A 163 8.13 -10.45 21.38
N ALA A 164 9.35 -10.36 20.89
CA ALA A 164 10.57 -10.54 21.63
C ALA A 164 11.52 -9.33 21.50
N PRO A 165 11.53 -8.40 22.47
CA PRO A 165 12.56 -7.37 22.57
C PRO A 165 13.90 -7.98 23.06
N ILE A 166 14.98 -7.78 22.31
CA ILE A 166 16.34 -8.16 22.69
C ILE A 166 17.35 -7.08 22.28
N ALA A 167 18.58 -7.20 22.75
CA ALA A 167 19.67 -6.31 22.38
C ALA A 167 21.03 -7.04 22.54
N GLU A 168 22.12 -6.36 22.16
CA GLU A 168 23.46 -6.79 22.45
C GLU A 168 23.78 -6.83 23.95
N ALA A 169 24.89 -7.46 24.29
CA ALA A 169 25.40 -7.47 25.65
C ALA A 169 25.72 -6.04 26.13
N GLY A 170 25.24 -5.66 27.32
CA GLY A 170 25.38 -4.32 27.88
C GLY A 170 24.05 -3.66 28.17
N VAL A 171 23.06 -3.84 27.28
CA VAL A 171 21.72 -3.34 27.52
C VAL A 171 21.08 -4.02 28.72
N LYS A 172 20.63 -3.19 29.66
CA LYS A 172 19.88 -3.65 30.84
C LYS A 172 18.39 -3.52 30.59
N TRP A 173 17.68 -4.64 30.81
CA TRP A 173 16.24 -4.72 30.67
C TRP A 173 15.54 -4.69 32.03
N THR A 174 14.48 -3.92 32.11
CA THR A 174 13.51 -3.94 33.20
C THR A 174 12.16 -4.35 32.63
N TRP A 175 11.46 -5.24 33.31
CA TRP A 175 10.21 -5.83 32.84
C TRP A 175 9.09 -5.55 33.83
N GLY A 176 7.93 -5.14 33.29
CA GLY A 176 6.66 -5.00 33.98
C GLY A 176 5.61 -5.98 33.44
N ASP A 177 4.36 -5.79 33.79
CA ASP A 177 3.26 -6.57 33.22
C ASP A 177 3.02 -6.13 31.76
N MET A 178 3.40 -7.02 30.83
CA MET A 178 3.38 -6.76 29.37
C MET A 178 4.11 -5.46 28.96
N ALA A 179 5.04 -5.00 29.76
CA ALA A 179 5.81 -3.78 29.54
C ALA A 179 7.31 -4.03 29.70
N PHE A 180 8.10 -3.21 29.04
CA PHE A 180 9.56 -3.29 29.07
C PHE A 180 10.21 -1.90 29.00
N GLU A 181 11.41 -1.81 29.57
CA GLU A 181 12.37 -0.73 29.32
C GLU A 181 13.75 -1.35 29.17
N GLY A 182 14.47 -1.01 28.09
CA GLY A 182 15.81 -1.51 27.83
C GLY A 182 16.71 -0.42 27.27
N GLY A 183 17.94 -0.35 27.79
CA GLY A 183 18.91 0.63 27.34
C GLY A 183 20.24 0.50 28.04
N ASP A 184 21.21 1.34 27.67
CA ASP A 184 22.55 1.39 28.23
C ASP A 184 22.94 2.82 28.62
N GLY A 185 23.72 2.91 29.69
CA GLY A 185 24.25 4.16 30.25
C GLY A 185 25.73 4.31 29.98
N VAL A 186 26.14 5.49 29.49
CA VAL A 186 27.52 5.79 29.16
C VAL A 186 27.90 7.22 29.49
N SER A 187 29.13 7.45 29.91
CA SER A 187 29.69 8.80 30.06
C SER A 187 30.30 9.25 28.72
N LEU A 188 29.76 10.29 28.11
CA LEU A 188 30.24 10.85 26.85
C LEU A 188 31.10 12.08 27.06
N ALA A 189 32.38 11.99 26.73
CA ALA A 189 33.26 13.15 26.64
C ALA A 189 32.71 14.18 25.59
N PRO A 190 33.18 15.45 25.59
CA PRO A 190 32.88 16.40 24.52
C PRO A 190 33.18 15.81 23.14
N GLY A 191 32.19 15.87 22.22
CA GLY A 191 32.27 15.23 20.90
C GLY A 191 32.19 13.70 20.90
N GLY A 192 32.01 13.08 22.07
CA GLY A 192 31.88 11.62 22.19
C GLY A 192 30.55 11.10 21.64
N HIS A 193 30.57 9.86 21.16
CA HIS A 193 29.41 9.17 20.57
C HIS A 193 29.01 7.92 21.35
N ALA A 194 27.72 7.64 21.40
CA ALA A 194 27.18 6.37 21.88
C ALA A 194 26.15 5.84 20.87
N CYS A 195 25.98 4.53 20.86
CA CYS A 195 25.01 3.83 20.02
C CYS A 195 24.39 2.68 20.81
N VAL A 196 23.08 2.53 20.71
CA VAL A 196 22.35 1.38 21.24
C VAL A 196 21.47 0.80 20.13
N GLU A 197 21.61 -0.49 19.88
CA GLU A 197 20.84 -1.26 18.90
C GLU A 197 19.88 -2.19 19.63
N LEU A 198 18.58 -1.98 19.40
CA LEU A 198 17.51 -2.79 19.97
C LEU A 198 16.80 -3.53 18.85
N ILE A 199 16.47 -4.79 19.10
CA ILE A 199 15.93 -5.71 18.11
C ILE A 199 14.60 -6.25 18.61
N PHE A 200 13.61 -6.28 17.74
CA PHE A 200 12.28 -6.73 18.04
C PHE A 200 11.88 -7.85 17.09
N GLY A 201 11.82 -9.08 17.61
CA GLY A 201 11.42 -10.27 16.86
C GLY A 201 9.93 -10.53 16.96
N VAL A 202 9.36 -11.08 15.90
CA VAL A 202 7.95 -11.50 15.82
C VAL A 202 7.88 -12.96 15.41
N GLY A 203 6.86 -13.66 15.89
CA GLY A 203 6.61 -15.05 15.54
C GLY A 203 5.23 -15.47 15.98
N VAL A 204 4.81 -16.65 15.58
CA VAL A 204 3.51 -17.21 16.02
C VAL A 204 3.59 -17.76 17.46
N GLU A 205 4.79 -17.99 17.97
CA GLU A 205 5.06 -18.47 19.33
C GLU A 205 6.39 -17.92 19.90
N THR A 206 6.64 -18.11 21.19
CA THR A 206 7.79 -17.56 21.91
C THR A 206 9.14 -17.94 21.27
N VAL A 207 9.33 -19.21 20.92
CA VAL A 207 10.58 -19.68 20.31
C VAL A 207 10.82 -19.03 18.96
N ALA A 208 9.77 -18.88 18.14
CA ALA A 208 9.85 -18.25 16.82
C ALA A 208 10.23 -16.76 16.94
N ALA A 209 9.56 -15.99 17.80
CA ALA A 209 9.88 -14.57 18.03
C ALA A 209 11.29 -14.36 18.57
N ALA A 210 11.67 -15.13 19.61
CA ALA A 210 13.02 -15.06 20.20
C ALA A 210 14.12 -15.46 19.20
N THR A 211 13.89 -16.49 18.40
CA THR A 211 14.85 -16.95 17.38
C THR A 211 15.00 -15.93 16.25
N SER A 212 13.91 -15.32 15.78
CA SER A 212 13.94 -14.25 14.78
C SER A 212 14.78 -13.06 15.26
N ALA A 213 14.55 -12.61 16.49
CA ALA A 213 15.34 -11.53 17.07
C ALA A 213 16.83 -11.91 17.25
N LYS A 214 17.13 -13.12 17.74
CA LYS A 214 18.53 -13.60 17.91
C LYS A 214 19.22 -13.82 16.58
N HIS A 215 18.50 -14.24 15.54
CA HIS A 215 19.04 -14.34 14.19
C HIS A 215 19.46 -12.96 13.69
N LEU A 216 18.59 -11.97 13.81
CA LEU A 216 18.89 -10.60 13.38
C LEU A 216 20.07 -10.00 14.16
N LEU A 217 20.18 -10.26 15.47
CA LEU A 217 21.33 -9.88 16.28
C LEU A 217 22.65 -10.45 15.73
N ARG A 218 22.65 -11.73 15.32
CA ARG A 218 23.84 -12.38 14.73
C ARG A 218 24.20 -11.85 13.35
N LEU A 219 23.22 -11.45 12.54
CA LEU A 219 23.47 -10.81 11.25
C LEU A 219 24.14 -9.45 11.41
N GLY A 220 23.76 -8.71 12.45
CA GLY A 220 24.24 -7.38 12.77
C GLY A 220 23.66 -6.27 11.90
N TYR A 221 23.48 -5.10 12.51
CA TYR A 221 22.82 -3.94 11.90
C TYR A 221 23.47 -3.50 10.58
N GLU A 222 24.80 -3.32 10.56
CA GLU A 222 25.52 -2.79 9.39
C GLU A 222 25.41 -3.69 8.16
N ARG A 223 25.37 -5.00 8.35
CA ARG A 223 25.15 -5.95 7.27
C ARG A 223 23.74 -5.84 6.74
N CYS A 224 22.76 -5.84 7.62
CA CYS A 224 21.33 -5.73 7.27
C CYS A 224 21.04 -4.42 6.55
N LEU A 225 21.56 -3.29 7.05
CA LEU A 225 21.42 -1.98 6.42
C LEU A 225 22.00 -1.98 5.00
N ARG A 226 23.25 -2.43 4.82
CA ARG A 226 23.87 -2.47 3.48
C ARG A 226 23.07 -3.33 2.49
N GLN A 227 22.55 -4.49 2.93
CA GLN A 227 21.76 -5.39 2.09
C GLN A 227 20.43 -4.73 1.70
N THR A 228 19.73 -4.14 2.66
CA THR A 228 18.45 -3.43 2.43
C THR A 228 18.64 -2.24 1.50
N LEU A 229 19.60 -1.36 1.79
CA LEU A 229 19.86 -0.19 0.95
C LEU A 229 20.31 -0.60 -0.48
N GLY A 230 21.11 -1.67 -0.59
CA GLY A 230 21.53 -2.21 -1.88
C GLY A 230 20.36 -2.77 -2.70
N TRP A 231 19.40 -3.42 -2.06
CA TRP A 231 18.19 -3.94 -2.70
C TRP A 231 17.27 -2.81 -3.16
N LEU A 232 17.02 -1.82 -2.29
CA LEU A 232 16.22 -0.63 -2.60
C LEU A 232 16.81 0.13 -3.78
N LYS A 233 18.12 0.43 -3.75
CA LYS A 233 18.82 1.16 -4.81
C LYS A 233 18.68 0.51 -6.19
N LYS A 234 18.68 -0.82 -6.26
CA LYS A 234 18.51 -1.55 -7.51
C LYS A 234 17.11 -1.45 -8.11
N ARG A 235 16.12 -1.09 -7.28
CA ARG A 235 14.69 -1.03 -7.63
C ARG A 235 14.13 0.37 -7.76
N MET A 236 14.91 1.39 -7.36
CA MET A 236 14.52 2.77 -7.58
C MET A 236 14.34 3.07 -9.07
N LEU A 237 13.28 3.77 -9.38
CA LEU A 237 12.98 4.25 -10.73
C LEU A 237 13.65 5.62 -10.94
N PRO A 238 14.29 5.86 -12.10
CA PRO A 238 14.91 7.14 -12.40
C PRO A 238 13.87 8.18 -12.84
N ALA A 239 14.07 9.45 -12.43
CA ALA A 239 13.44 10.63 -13.01
C ALA A 239 14.45 11.79 -13.05
N GLN A 240 14.25 12.75 -13.95
CA GLN A 240 15.16 13.89 -14.10
C GLN A 240 15.00 14.89 -12.94
N ASP A 241 13.77 15.17 -12.53
CA ASP A 241 13.49 16.03 -11.37
C ASP A 241 13.67 15.23 -10.06
N ALA A 242 14.48 15.76 -9.14
CA ALA A 242 14.80 15.10 -7.88
C ALA A 242 13.59 14.99 -6.93
N THR A 243 12.64 15.94 -6.99
CA THR A 243 11.42 15.92 -6.18
C THR A 243 10.45 14.84 -6.69
N VAL A 244 10.29 14.77 -8.02
CA VAL A 244 9.52 13.72 -8.67
C VAL A 244 10.14 12.36 -8.39
N ALA A 245 11.46 12.20 -8.54
CA ALA A 245 12.17 10.96 -8.26
C ALA A 245 11.99 10.50 -6.81
N ARG A 246 12.06 11.40 -5.85
CA ARG A 246 11.82 11.11 -4.43
C ARG A 246 10.39 10.66 -4.20
N MET A 247 9.39 11.44 -4.61
CA MET A 247 7.97 11.12 -4.43
C MET A 247 7.61 9.80 -5.09
N MET A 248 8.06 9.58 -6.32
CA MET A 248 7.85 8.33 -7.06
C MET A 248 8.41 7.12 -6.30
N ASN A 249 9.64 7.19 -5.79
CA ASN A 249 10.28 6.04 -5.14
C ASN A 249 9.77 5.82 -3.70
N GLU A 250 9.40 6.87 -2.96
CA GLU A 250 8.76 6.74 -1.65
C GLU A 250 7.39 6.04 -1.79
N ASN A 251 6.59 6.40 -2.78
CA ASN A 251 5.30 5.77 -3.05
C ASN A 251 5.46 4.36 -3.65
N LEU A 252 6.50 4.14 -4.49
CA LEU A 252 6.83 2.81 -4.99
C LEU A 252 7.10 1.81 -3.87
N PHE A 253 7.98 2.15 -2.91
CA PHE A 253 8.32 1.25 -1.82
C PHE A 253 7.19 1.15 -0.79
N PHE A 254 6.43 2.21 -0.60
CA PHE A 254 5.24 2.15 0.22
C PHE A 254 4.23 1.13 -0.37
N SER A 255 3.94 1.20 -1.65
CA SER A 255 3.09 0.21 -2.31
C SER A 255 3.70 -1.20 -2.25
N PHE A 256 5.00 -1.34 -2.55
CA PHE A 256 5.67 -2.64 -2.56
C PHE A 256 5.56 -3.39 -1.22
N PHE A 257 5.73 -2.68 -0.10
CA PHE A 257 5.74 -3.29 1.24
C PHE A 257 4.40 -3.20 1.98
N PHE A 258 3.47 -2.37 1.53
CA PHE A 258 2.18 -2.20 2.21
C PHE A 258 0.97 -2.68 1.40
N ALA A 259 1.03 -2.72 0.05
CA ALA A 259 -0.03 -3.34 -0.75
C ALA A 259 0.17 -4.86 -0.94
N SER A 260 1.26 -5.39 -0.43
CA SER A 260 1.57 -6.81 -0.44
C SER A 260 2.41 -7.19 0.77
N GLY A 261 2.44 -8.49 1.09
CA GLY A 261 3.28 -9.01 2.16
C GLY A 261 3.12 -10.51 2.33
N ARG A 262 3.91 -11.09 3.24
CA ARG A 262 3.85 -12.52 3.57
C ARG A 262 3.22 -12.71 4.94
N THR A 263 2.39 -13.71 5.03
CA THR A 263 1.76 -14.09 6.30
C THR A 263 2.79 -14.68 7.26
N LEU A 264 2.61 -14.41 8.54
CA LEU A 264 3.53 -14.86 9.58
C LEU A 264 3.46 -16.39 9.80
N ASP A 265 2.26 -16.97 9.61
CA ASP A 265 1.93 -18.37 9.89
C ASP A 265 2.17 -19.31 8.71
N THR A 266 1.91 -18.89 7.47
CA THR A 266 2.04 -19.77 6.28
C THR A 266 3.11 -19.32 5.29
N GLU A 267 3.72 -18.14 5.47
CA GLU A 267 4.70 -17.52 4.56
C GLU A 267 4.16 -17.21 3.15
N GLU A 268 2.87 -17.42 2.94
CA GLU A 268 2.24 -17.13 1.64
C GLU A 268 2.24 -15.64 1.36
N LEU A 269 2.53 -15.29 0.11
CA LEU A 269 2.35 -13.94 -0.41
C LEU A 269 0.86 -13.62 -0.45
N CYS A 270 0.49 -12.45 0.02
CA CYS A 270 -0.87 -11.91 -0.03
C CYS A 270 -0.86 -10.48 -0.57
N LEU A 271 -1.97 -10.09 -1.15
CA LEU A 271 -2.26 -8.75 -1.64
C LEU A 271 -3.40 -8.14 -0.84
N MET A 272 -3.38 -6.84 -0.66
CA MET A 272 -4.40 -6.07 0.04
C MET A 272 -4.29 -4.59 -0.31
N THR A 273 -5.27 -3.80 0.10
CA THR A 273 -5.27 -2.35 -0.08
C THR A 273 -4.16 -1.66 0.68
N SER A 274 -3.94 -2.04 1.95
CA SER A 274 -2.84 -1.53 2.76
C SER A 274 -2.54 -2.41 3.97
N ARG A 275 -1.27 -2.55 4.36
CA ARG A 275 -0.85 -3.12 5.65
C ARG A 275 -0.82 -2.09 6.78
N SER A 276 -1.54 -1.00 6.62
CA SER A 276 -1.67 0.05 7.61
C SER A 276 -3.10 0.17 8.12
N PRO A 277 -3.36 0.01 9.42
CA PRO A 277 -4.69 0.23 10.00
C PRO A 277 -5.15 1.68 9.92
N ARG A 278 -4.33 2.59 9.40
CA ARG A 278 -4.69 3.98 9.10
C ARG A 278 -5.53 4.12 7.83
N TYR A 279 -5.55 3.09 6.99
CA TYR A 279 -6.48 2.98 5.86
C TYR A 279 -7.69 2.16 6.30
N TYR A 280 -8.89 2.67 6.09
CA TYR A 280 -10.13 2.17 6.68
C TYR A 280 -10.57 0.76 6.20
N VAL A 281 -10.04 0.28 5.06
CA VAL A 281 -10.24 -1.09 4.54
C VAL A 281 -8.90 -1.81 4.38
N SER A 282 -8.09 -1.81 5.42
CA SER A 282 -6.66 -2.10 5.38
C SER A 282 -6.27 -3.44 4.76
N ALA A 283 -6.72 -4.56 5.30
CA ALA A 283 -6.31 -5.90 4.85
C ALA A 283 -7.29 -6.58 3.89
N ALA A 284 -8.21 -5.84 3.30
CA ALA A 284 -9.11 -6.35 2.30
C ALA A 284 -8.46 -6.35 0.91
N TYR A 285 -8.89 -7.25 0.05
CA TYR A 285 -8.39 -7.42 -1.31
C TYR A 285 -9.44 -7.05 -2.34
N TRP A 286 -9.04 -6.21 -3.30
CA TRP A 286 -9.71 -5.91 -4.56
C TRP A 286 -8.76 -6.20 -5.73
N ASP A 287 -9.28 -6.80 -6.82
CA ASP A 287 -8.49 -7.00 -8.05
C ASP A 287 -8.11 -5.66 -8.69
N ARG A 288 -9.00 -4.68 -8.71
CA ARG A 288 -8.74 -3.30 -9.19
C ARG A 288 -7.55 -2.70 -8.48
N ASP A 289 -7.60 -2.61 -7.16
CA ASP A 289 -6.56 -2.03 -6.31
C ASP A 289 -5.21 -2.70 -6.50
N SER A 290 -5.20 -4.02 -6.38
CA SER A 290 -3.98 -4.79 -6.43
C SER A 290 -3.38 -4.88 -7.83
N LEU A 291 -4.22 -4.94 -8.88
CA LEU A 291 -3.78 -5.32 -10.22
C LEU A 291 -3.81 -4.16 -11.22
N LEU A 292 -4.75 -3.21 -11.11
CA LEU A 292 -4.76 -2.03 -11.97
C LEU A 292 -3.92 -0.89 -11.40
N TRP A 293 -3.76 -0.80 -10.06
CA TRP A 293 -3.04 0.31 -9.44
C TRP A 293 -1.65 -0.07 -8.92
N SER A 294 -1.50 -1.05 -8.02
CA SER A 294 -0.18 -1.35 -7.46
C SER A 294 0.69 -2.19 -8.39
N PHE A 295 0.13 -3.16 -9.08
CA PHE A 295 0.88 -4.11 -9.91
C PHE A 295 1.72 -3.46 -11.02
N PRO A 296 1.26 -2.43 -11.77
CA PRO A 296 2.07 -1.77 -12.80
C PRO A 296 3.41 -1.24 -12.30
N ALA A 297 3.48 -0.70 -11.07
CA ALA A 297 4.73 -0.25 -10.46
C ALA A 297 5.61 -1.44 -10.04
N ILE A 298 5.02 -2.51 -9.52
CA ILE A 298 5.75 -3.70 -9.08
C ILE A 298 6.43 -4.41 -10.26
N VAL A 299 5.73 -4.59 -11.37
CA VAL A 299 6.31 -5.27 -12.55
C VAL A 299 7.48 -4.49 -13.17
N LEU A 300 7.53 -3.17 -12.98
CA LEU A 300 8.66 -2.35 -13.41
C LEU A 300 9.94 -2.63 -12.61
N THR A 301 9.78 -3.04 -11.34
CA THR A 301 10.87 -3.10 -10.37
C THR A 301 11.34 -4.52 -10.06
N ASP A 302 10.42 -5.49 -10.06
CA ASP A 302 10.71 -6.89 -9.74
C ASP A 302 9.80 -7.86 -10.49
N ALA A 303 10.26 -8.30 -11.65
CA ALA A 303 9.53 -9.23 -12.52
C ALA A 303 9.26 -10.60 -11.85
N ALA A 304 10.16 -11.06 -10.99
CA ALA A 304 9.99 -12.33 -10.28
C ALA A 304 8.88 -12.21 -9.22
N TYR A 305 8.88 -11.12 -8.48
CA TYR A 305 7.83 -10.83 -7.51
C TYR A 305 6.46 -10.61 -8.18
N ALA A 306 6.43 -9.90 -9.31
CA ALA A 306 5.22 -9.72 -10.12
C ALA A 306 4.66 -11.07 -10.61
N ARG A 307 5.54 -12.02 -11.02
CA ARG A 307 5.12 -13.38 -11.38
C ARG A 307 4.49 -14.12 -10.20
N GLU A 308 5.09 -14.01 -9.02
CA GLU A 308 4.56 -14.62 -7.78
C GLU A 308 3.18 -14.04 -7.44
N ILE A 309 3.00 -12.72 -7.58
CA ILE A 309 1.69 -12.05 -7.43
C ILE A 309 0.65 -12.65 -8.36
N LEU A 310 0.93 -12.76 -9.65
CA LEU A 310 -0.02 -13.33 -10.60
C LEU A 310 -0.32 -14.81 -10.29
N MET A 311 0.66 -15.58 -9.88
CA MET A 311 0.44 -16.95 -9.43
C MET A 311 -0.49 -17.01 -8.21
N HIS A 312 -0.33 -16.12 -7.23
CA HIS A 312 -1.25 -16.01 -6.08
C HIS A 312 -2.68 -15.66 -6.55
N VAL A 313 -2.82 -14.68 -7.44
CA VAL A 313 -4.13 -14.28 -7.98
C VAL A 313 -4.81 -15.45 -8.68
N PHE A 314 -4.13 -16.13 -9.61
CA PHE A 314 -4.68 -17.24 -10.37
C PHE A 314 -4.83 -18.56 -9.59
N THR A 315 -4.32 -18.65 -8.37
CA THR A 315 -4.50 -19.82 -7.50
C THR A 315 -5.48 -19.58 -6.35
N ARG A 316 -5.48 -18.39 -5.75
CA ARG A 316 -6.28 -18.04 -4.56
C ARG A 316 -7.46 -17.15 -4.90
N GLN A 317 -7.15 -15.95 -5.43
CA GLN A 317 -8.15 -14.90 -5.62
C GLN A 317 -9.15 -15.20 -6.75
N ILE A 318 -8.70 -15.93 -7.76
CA ILE A 318 -9.53 -16.33 -8.92
C ILE A 318 -10.82 -17.07 -8.54
N ARG A 319 -10.87 -17.66 -7.35
CA ARG A 319 -12.04 -18.40 -6.84
C ARG A 319 -13.31 -17.54 -6.82
N ASN A 320 -13.18 -16.27 -6.44
CA ASN A 320 -14.27 -15.31 -6.34
C ASN A 320 -14.01 -14.07 -7.21
N VAL A 321 -13.36 -14.25 -8.37
CA VAL A 321 -13.05 -13.15 -9.30
C VAL A 321 -14.30 -12.40 -9.73
N GLY A 322 -14.22 -11.07 -9.81
CA GLY A 322 -15.34 -10.19 -10.15
C GLY A 322 -16.31 -9.94 -8.98
N GLN A 323 -15.99 -10.45 -7.76
CA GLN A 323 -16.72 -10.08 -6.56
C GLN A 323 -16.05 -8.90 -5.89
N HIS A 324 -16.84 -8.01 -5.31
CA HIS A 324 -16.48 -6.75 -4.71
C HIS A 324 -15.22 -6.85 -3.84
N SER A 325 -15.28 -7.49 -2.68
CA SER A 325 -14.10 -7.61 -1.84
C SER A 325 -13.89 -9.02 -1.30
N ARG A 326 -12.63 -9.34 -1.02
CA ARG A 326 -12.19 -10.65 -0.54
C ARG A 326 -11.19 -10.51 0.60
N TYR A 327 -11.15 -11.54 1.44
CA TYR A 327 -10.06 -11.72 2.38
C TYR A 327 -8.76 -12.08 1.65
N ILE A 328 -7.64 -11.94 2.33
CA ILE A 328 -6.31 -12.29 1.81
C ILE A 328 -6.18 -13.76 1.35
N ASP A 329 -7.05 -14.66 1.86
CA ASP A 329 -7.11 -16.07 1.47
C ASP A 329 -8.00 -16.32 0.22
N GLY A 330 -8.60 -15.28 -0.36
CA GLY A 330 -9.51 -15.35 -1.50
C GLY A 330 -10.95 -15.76 -1.16
N THR A 331 -11.31 -15.91 0.13
CA THR A 331 -12.72 -16.04 0.53
C THR A 331 -13.44 -14.71 0.43
N LEU A 332 -14.74 -14.78 0.15
CA LEU A 332 -15.58 -13.60 0.00
C LEU A 332 -15.66 -12.82 1.32
N LEU A 333 -15.41 -11.52 1.27
CA LEU A 333 -15.61 -10.58 2.37
C LEU A 333 -16.97 -9.92 2.21
N GLU A 334 -17.18 -9.20 1.11
CA GLU A 334 -18.46 -8.56 0.77
C GLU A 334 -18.89 -8.98 -0.62
N PRO A 335 -20.16 -9.40 -0.78
CA PRO A 335 -20.71 -9.74 -2.09
C PRO A 335 -21.02 -8.48 -2.88
N GLY A 336 -20.95 -8.60 -4.19
CA GLY A 336 -21.23 -7.56 -5.17
C GLY A 336 -20.43 -7.84 -6.43
N PHE A 337 -21.04 -7.68 -7.59
CA PHE A 337 -20.35 -7.90 -8.84
C PHE A 337 -19.81 -6.58 -9.39
N GLU A 338 -18.52 -6.58 -9.70
CA GLU A 338 -17.83 -5.49 -10.37
C GLU A 338 -17.13 -5.98 -11.63
N LEU A 339 -17.41 -5.31 -12.73
CA LEU A 339 -16.94 -5.75 -14.03
C LEU A 339 -15.46 -5.41 -14.25
N ASP A 340 -14.97 -4.32 -13.70
CA ASP A 340 -13.55 -3.95 -13.71
C ASP A 340 -12.71 -4.90 -12.84
N GLU A 341 -13.22 -5.35 -11.68
CA GLU A 341 -12.62 -6.41 -10.85
C GLU A 341 -12.44 -7.71 -11.64
N LEU A 342 -13.44 -8.06 -12.48
CA LEU A 342 -13.36 -9.24 -13.34
C LEU A 342 -12.29 -9.09 -14.43
N CYS A 343 -12.10 -7.87 -14.94
CA CYS A 343 -11.16 -7.57 -16.02
C CYS A 343 -9.70 -7.45 -15.54
N ALA A 344 -9.49 -7.02 -14.31
CA ALA A 344 -8.19 -6.65 -13.76
C ALA A 344 -7.12 -7.76 -13.85
N PRO A 345 -7.39 -9.06 -13.55
CA PRO A 345 -6.37 -10.10 -13.67
C PRO A 345 -5.83 -10.31 -15.10
N VAL A 346 -6.69 -10.11 -16.11
CA VAL A 346 -6.29 -10.23 -17.53
C VAL A 346 -5.40 -9.06 -17.93
N LEU A 347 -5.76 -7.84 -17.51
CA LEU A 347 -4.99 -6.62 -17.81
C LEU A 347 -3.63 -6.62 -17.08
N ALA A 348 -3.57 -7.10 -15.85
CA ALA A 348 -2.31 -7.27 -15.13
C ALA A 348 -1.40 -8.31 -15.81
N LEU A 349 -1.97 -9.43 -16.25
CA LEU A 349 -1.23 -10.44 -17.01
C LEU A 349 -0.68 -9.86 -18.31
N GLU A 350 -1.44 -9.04 -19.04
CA GLU A 350 -0.95 -8.29 -20.20
C GLU A 350 0.26 -7.42 -19.83
N GLY A 351 0.12 -6.60 -18.78
CA GLY A 351 1.22 -5.74 -18.32
C GLY A 351 2.50 -6.53 -18.01
N TYR A 352 2.37 -7.69 -17.37
CA TYR A 352 3.49 -8.59 -17.11
C TYR A 352 4.12 -9.12 -18.41
N LEU A 353 3.33 -9.65 -19.33
CA LEU A 353 3.82 -10.21 -20.59
C LEU A 353 4.51 -9.16 -21.45
N VAL A 354 3.93 -7.97 -21.57
CA VAL A 354 4.52 -6.84 -22.31
C VAL A 354 5.87 -6.43 -21.70
N ARG A 355 5.95 -6.40 -20.38
CA ARG A 355 7.16 -5.95 -19.68
C ARG A 355 8.28 -6.98 -19.67
N THR A 356 7.95 -8.24 -19.47
CA THR A 356 8.94 -9.32 -19.26
C THR A 356 9.25 -10.13 -20.50
N GLY A 357 8.32 -10.20 -21.46
CA GLY A 357 8.40 -11.11 -22.60
C GLY A 357 8.33 -12.59 -22.20
N ASP A 358 7.76 -12.94 -21.04
CA ASP A 358 7.66 -14.32 -20.54
C ASP A 358 6.30 -14.97 -20.86
N PRO A 359 6.14 -15.62 -22.02
CA PRO A 359 4.89 -16.30 -22.40
C PRO A 359 4.67 -17.60 -21.61
N ALA A 360 5.67 -18.10 -20.88
CA ALA A 360 5.56 -19.36 -20.14
C ALA A 360 4.48 -19.28 -19.05
N LEU A 361 4.21 -18.07 -18.50
CA LEU A 361 3.16 -17.86 -17.52
C LEU A 361 1.76 -18.23 -18.09
N LEU A 362 1.50 -17.99 -19.37
CA LEU A 362 0.24 -18.40 -20.03
C LEU A 362 0.08 -19.93 -20.10
N GLN A 363 1.14 -20.69 -19.94
CA GLN A 363 1.09 -22.15 -19.98
C GLN A 363 0.80 -22.78 -18.62
N GLU A 364 0.88 -22.00 -17.54
CA GLU A 364 0.55 -22.48 -16.18
C GLU A 364 -0.91 -22.94 -16.11
N PRO A 365 -1.18 -24.15 -15.57
CA PRO A 365 -2.55 -24.70 -15.52
C PRO A 365 -3.55 -23.79 -14.77
N CYS A 366 -3.11 -23.12 -13.70
CA CYS A 366 -3.96 -22.19 -12.93
C CYS A 366 -4.31 -20.95 -13.76
N VAL A 367 -3.38 -20.41 -14.56
CA VAL A 367 -3.64 -19.27 -15.43
C VAL A 367 -4.65 -19.65 -16.52
N LYS A 368 -4.45 -20.77 -17.23
CA LYS A 368 -5.41 -21.26 -18.25
C LYS A 368 -6.81 -21.47 -17.69
N SER A 369 -6.89 -22.13 -16.54
CA SER A 369 -8.18 -22.34 -15.84
C SER A 369 -8.80 -21.02 -15.41
N GLY A 370 -8.00 -20.10 -14.89
CA GLY A 370 -8.45 -18.77 -14.45
C GLY A 370 -8.97 -17.92 -15.60
N LEU A 371 -8.28 -17.86 -16.74
CA LEU A 371 -8.75 -17.16 -17.93
C LEU A 371 -10.07 -17.73 -18.45
N SER A 372 -10.22 -19.06 -18.44
CA SER A 372 -11.47 -19.72 -18.82
C SER A 372 -12.61 -19.40 -17.83
N ARG A 373 -12.30 -19.30 -16.53
CA ARG A 373 -13.27 -18.90 -15.50
C ARG A 373 -13.72 -17.45 -15.70
N ILE A 374 -12.78 -16.52 -15.90
CA ILE A 374 -13.09 -15.10 -16.17
C ILE A 374 -14.03 -14.98 -17.37
N LEU A 375 -13.69 -15.66 -18.48
CA LEU A 375 -14.56 -15.67 -19.66
C LEU A 375 -15.95 -16.24 -19.34
N SER A 376 -16.06 -17.32 -18.55
CA SER A 376 -17.34 -17.90 -18.18
C SER A 376 -18.19 -16.97 -17.33
N VAL A 377 -17.58 -16.22 -16.38
CA VAL A 377 -18.30 -15.20 -15.60
C VAL A 377 -18.75 -14.07 -16.50
N LEU A 378 -17.86 -13.57 -17.36
CA LEU A 378 -18.17 -12.49 -18.32
C LEU A 378 -19.38 -12.82 -19.20
N GLU A 379 -19.48 -14.08 -19.68
CA GLU A 379 -20.63 -14.52 -20.48
C GLU A 379 -21.96 -14.38 -19.73
N THR A 380 -22.00 -14.52 -18.42
CA THR A 380 -23.22 -14.37 -17.61
C THR A 380 -23.69 -12.93 -17.48
N LYS A 381 -22.82 -11.96 -17.80
CA LYS A 381 -23.06 -10.52 -17.65
C LYS A 381 -23.38 -9.83 -18.97
N ARG A 382 -23.36 -10.58 -20.05
CA ARG A 382 -23.60 -10.06 -21.39
C ARG A 382 -25.09 -9.81 -21.62
N HIS A 383 -25.42 -8.66 -22.20
CA HIS A 383 -26.77 -8.38 -22.70
C HIS A 383 -27.14 -9.38 -23.82
N PRO A 384 -28.40 -9.90 -23.87
CA PRO A 384 -28.76 -10.96 -24.82
C PRO A 384 -28.64 -10.57 -26.30
N GLU A 385 -28.87 -9.29 -26.67
CA GLU A 385 -28.90 -8.82 -28.06
C GLU A 385 -27.81 -7.80 -28.38
N ILE A 386 -27.25 -7.12 -27.40
CA ILE A 386 -26.28 -6.04 -27.57
C ILE A 386 -24.94 -6.48 -26.96
N GLU A 387 -23.82 -6.22 -27.64
CA GLU A 387 -22.50 -6.55 -27.08
C GLU A 387 -22.10 -5.52 -26.02
N LEU A 388 -22.83 -5.48 -24.91
CA LEU A 388 -22.50 -4.76 -23.69
C LEU A 388 -22.67 -5.67 -22.48
N TYR A 389 -21.97 -5.33 -21.39
CA TYR A 389 -21.88 -6.13 -20.20
C TYR A 389 -22.29 -5.30 -19.00
N GLU A 390 -23.11 -5.90 -18.13
CA GLU A 390 -23.63 -5.24 -16.93
C GLU A 390 -22.65 -5.36 -15.76
N THR A 391 -22.65 -4.35 -14.90
CA THR A 391 -22.07 -4.36 -13.56
C THR A 391 -23.14 -4.04 -12.52
N PHE A 392 -22.89 -4.38 -11.26
CA PHE A 392 -23.76 -4.03 -10.14
C PHE A 392 -23.20 -2.85 -9.35
N LEU A 393 -21.88 -2.84 -9.12
CA LEU A 393 -21.17 -1.74 -8.47
C LEU A 393 -20.29 -1.02 -9.50
N GLN A 394 -19.97 0.22 -9.23
CA GLN A 394 -19.04 1.05 -9.99
C GLN A 394 -17.66 1.07 -9.27
N PRO A 395 -16.58 1.55 -9.92
CA PRO A 395 -15.22 1.50 -9.34
C PRO A 395 -14.99 2.22 -8.01
N THR A 396 -15.93 2.99 -7.50
CA THR A 396 -15.92 3.53 -6.12
C THR A 396 -16.65 2.63 -5.12
N ASP A 397 -16.96 1.39 -5.48
CA ASP A 397 -17.67 0.42 -4.65
C ASP A 397 -19.15 0.76 -4.39
N ASP A 398 -19.65 1.85 -5.00
CA ASP A 398 -21.04 2.28 -4.89
C ASP A 398 -21.94 1.53 -5.89
N GLU A 399 -23.22 1.34 -5.55
CA GLU A 399 -24.22 0.81 -6.49
C GLU A 399 -24.39 1.74 -7.68
N ILE A 400 -24.27 1.19 -8.90
CA ILE A 400 -24.39 1.98 -10.13
C ILE A 400 -25.84 2.37 -10.43
N VAL A 401 -26.02 3.55 -11.01
CA VAL A 401 -27.38 4.05 -11.36
C VAL A 401 -27.97 3.25 -12.52
N TYR A 402 -27.18 2.95 -13.55
CA TYR A 402 -27.59 2.17 -14.72
C TYR A 402 -26.57 1.08 -15.02
N PRO A 403 -26.98 -0.15 -15.43
CA PRO A 403 -26.12 -1.34 -15.38
C PRO A 403 -24.97 -1.36 -16.40
N TYR A 404 -25.01 -0.56 -17.46
CA TYR A 404 -23.98 -0.60 -18.53
C TYR A 404 -23.03 0.58 -18.40
N LEU A 405 -21.94 0.37 -17.67
CA LEU A 405 -20.89 1.35 -17.43
C LEU A 405 -19.94 1.44 -18.62
N THR A 406 -19.69 2.64 -19.11
CA THR A 406 -18.84 2.89 -20.29
C THR A 406 -17.40 2.49 -20.05
N TYR A 407 -16.82 2.88 -18.91
CA TYR A 407 -15.46 2.54 -18.52
C TYR A 407 -15.23 1.03 -18.50
N ASP A 408 -16.08 0.29 -17.80
CA ASP A 408 -15.98 -1.16 -17.67
C ASP A 408 -16.10 -1.88 -19.01
N ASN A 409 -17.01 -1.43 -19.88
CA ASN A 409 -17.18 -2.00 -21.22
C ASN A 409 -15.96 -1.72 -22.12
N ALA A 410 -15.22 -0.64 -21.88
CA ALA A 410 -13.94 -0.42 -22.54
C ALA A 410 -12.87 -1.42 -22.04
N LEU A 411 -12.85 -1.76 -20.75
CA LEU A 411 -12.00 -2.82 -20.23
C LEU A 411 -12.36 -4.20 -20.81
N VAL A 412 -13.66 -4.52 -20.88
CA VAL A 412 -14.15 -5.76 -21.52
C VAL A 412 -13.70 -5.85 -22.97
N TRP A 413 -13.78 -4.75 -23.73
CA TRP A 413 -13.25 -4.71 -25.09
C TRP A 413 -11.78 -5.16 -25.14
N ARG A 414 -10.93 -4.63 -24.25
CA ARG A 414 -9.51 -4.99 -24.19
C ARG A 414 -9.31 -6.44 -23.78
N VAL A 415 -10.01 -6.90 -22.76
CA VAL A 415 -9.97 -8.28 -22.27
C VAL A 415 -10.36 -9.29 -23.36
N LEU A 416 -11.44 -9.02 -24.11
CA LEU A 416 -11.85 -9.92 -25.20
C LEU A 416 -10.81 -10.02 -26.31
N LEU A 417 -10.09 -8.94 -26.64
CA LEU A 417 -8.99 -8.97 -27.60
C LEU A 417 -7.85 -9.86 -27.10
N LEU A 418 -7.44 -9.70 -25.84
CA LEU A 418 -6.38 -10.50 -25.22
C LEU A 418 -6.76 -11.98 -25.13
N LEU A 419 -7.96 -12.28 -24.65
CA LEU A 419 -8.46 -13.66 -24.57
C LEU A 419 -8.63 -14.30 -25.95
N SER A 420 -8.96 -13.51 -26.99
CA SER A 420 -9.00 -14.00 -28.37
C SER A 420 -7.67 -14.57 -28.84
N GLU A 421 -6.57 -13.90 -28.48
CA GLU A 421 -5.21 -14.32 -28.79
C GLU A 421 -4.76 -15.51 -27.91
N TRP A 422 -4.87 -15.35 -26.58
CA TRP A 422 -4.31 -16.32 -25.64
C TRP A 422 -5.07 -17.65 -25.56
N LEU A 423 -6.37 -17.65 -25.87
CA LEU A 423 -7.22 -18.85 -25.89
C LEU A 423 -7.48 -19.37 -27.32
N GLU A 424 -6.88 -18.74 -28.34
CA GLU A 424 -7.09 -19.08 -29.77
C GLU A 424 -8.57 -19.05 -30.17
N ARG A 425 -9.31 -18.02 -29.70
CA ARG A 425 -10.75 -17.83 -29.87
C ARG A 425 -11.05 -16.59 -30.75
N PRO A 426 -10.96 -16.69 -32.09
CA PRO A 426 -11.16 -15.53 -32.99
C PRO A 426 -12.57 -14.94 -32.95
N ASP A 427 -13.57 -15.66 -32.43
CA ASP A 427 -14.90 -15.15 -32.18
C ASP A 427 -14.91 -14.03 -31.13
N LEU A 428 -14.01 -14.08 -30.13
CA LEU A 428 -13.89 -13.04 -29.09
C LEU A 428 -13.39 -11.71 -29.68
N ALA A 429 -12.51 -11.72 -30.68
CA ALA A 429 -12.10 -10.50 -31.38
C ALA A 429 -13.25 -9.82 -32.13
N ARG A 430 -14.16 -10.62 -32.74
CA ARG A 430 -15.37 -10.08 -33.38
C ARG A 430 -16.29 -9.46 -32.34
N ARG A 431 -16.43 -10.10 -31.17
CA ARG A 431 -17.23 -9.58 -30.05
C ARG A 431 -16.63 -8.28 -29.50
N ALA A 432 -15.31 -8.21 -29.33
CA ALA A 432 -14.64 -6.96 -28.97
C ALA A 432 -14.99 -5.82 -29.92
N GLY A 433 -14.97 -6.08 -31.25
CA GLY A 433 -15.45 -5.12 -32.25
C GLY A 433 -16.91 -4.71 -32.05
N GLY A 434 -17.75 -5.66 -31.67
CA GLY A 434 -19.16 -5.41 -31.28
C GLY A 434 -19.30 -4.52 -30.04
N VAL A 435 -18.51 -4.80 -28.98
CA VAL A 435 -18.48 -3.97 -27.76
C VAL A 435 -18.11 -2.53 -28.09
N LYS A 436 -17.03 -2.33 -28.84
CA LYS A 436 -16.60 -0.98 -29.23
C LYS A 436 -17.69 -0.24 -30.02
N ALA A 437 -18.30 -0.91 -30.99
CA ALA A 437 -19.41 -0.33 -31.78
C ALA A 437 -20.63 -0.02 -30.89
N ALA A 438 -20.96 -0.88 -29.93
CA ALA A 438 -22.07 -0.69 -29.01
C ALA A 438 -21.82 0.48 -28.04
N VAL A 439 -20.62 0.63 -27.50
CA VAL A 439 -20.23 1.78 -26.65
C VAL A 439 -20.42 3.10 -27.43
N TYR A 440 -19.88 3.20 -28.66
CA TYR A 440 -20.08 4.43 -29.47
C TYR A 440 -21.55 4.69 -29.83
N ARG A 441 -22.36 3.64 -29.98
CA ARG A 441 -23.77 3.77 -30.32
C ARG A 441 -24.67 4.13 -29.14
N TYR A 442 -24.44 3.49 -27.99
CA TYR A 442 -25.37 3.55 -26.85
C TYR A 442 -24.85 4.38 -25.68
N CYS A 443 -23.52 4.55 -25.56
CA CYS A 443 -22.90 5.29 -24.46
C CYS A 443 -22.35 6.67 -24.90
N VAL A 444 -22.74 7.19 -26.04
CA VAL A 444 -22.41 8.55 -26.48
C VAL A 444 -23.70 9.39 -26.58
N ARG A 445 -23.71 10.54 -25.91
CA ARG A 445 -24.77 11.53 -25.97
C ARG A 445 -24.17 12.92 -26.18
N GLU A 446 -24.73 13.70 -27.06
CA GLU A 446 -24.28 15.07 -27.37
C GLU A 446 -22.77 15.17 -27.68
N GLY A 447 -22.20 14.13 -28.29
CA GLY A 447 -20.78 14.06 -28.62
C GLY A 447 -19.84 13.80 -27.44
N GLN A 448 -20.36 13.27 -26.34
CA GLN A 448 -19.58 12.88 -25.13
C GLN A 448 -19.93 11.47 -24.70
N PHE A 449 -18.97 10.75 -24.12
CA PHE A 449 -19.26 9.50 -23.41
C PHE A 449 -20.04 9.80 -22.13
N VAL A 450 -21.11 9.04 -21.91
CA VAL A 450 -21.85 9.03 -20.65
C VAL A 450 -21.21 8.03 -19.69
N TRP A 451 -21.42 8.19 -18.38
CA TRP A 451 -20.92 7.26 -17.38
C TRP A 451 -21.57 5.89 -17.53
N SER A 452 -22.89 5.85 -17.44
CA SER A 452 -23.67 4.62 -17.55
C SER A 452 -25.00 4.84 -18.28
N THR A 453 -25.62 3.74 -18.76
CA THR A 453 -26.93 3.76 -19.47
C THR A 453 -27.71 2.49 -19.16
N ASP A 454 -29.07 2.60 -19.28
CA ASP A 454 -30.00 1.46 -19.25
C ASP A 454 -30.31 0.88 -20.62
N LEU A 455 -29.83 1.48 -21.71
CA LEU A 455 -30.13 1.18 -23.12
C LEU A 455 -31.56 1.53 -23.55
N GLU A 456 -32.40 2.02 -22.65
CA GLU A 456 -33.80 2.44 -22.91
C GLU A 456 -33.94 3.95 -23.09
N GLY A 457 -32.85 4.69 -23.01
CA GLY A 457 -32.80 6.14 -23.24
C GLY A 457 -32.36 6.94 -22.03
N HIS A 458 -32.25 6.33 -20.87
CA HIS A 458 -31.70 6.98 -19.66
C HIS A 458 -30.19 6.78 -19.58
N TYR A 459 -29.51 7.75 -18.99
CA TYR A 459 -28.05 7.73 -18.81
C TYR A 459 -27.65 8.65 -17.66
N ASP A 460 -26.49 8.36 -17.07
CA ASP A 460 -25.85 9.20 -16.06
C ASP A 460 -24.65 9.95 -16.66
N ILE A 461 -24.56 11.25 -16.37
CA ILE A 461 -23.38 12.08 -16.67
C ILE A 461 -22.59 12.22 -15.39
N TYR A 462 -21.56 11.40 -15.28
CA TYR A 462 -20.73 11.31 -14.11
C TYR A 462 -19.31 10.87 -14.51
N ASP A 463 -18.36 11.01 -13.64
CA ASP A 463 -17.02 10.45 -13.71
C ASP A 463 -16.46 10.33 -12.31
N GLU A 464 -15.59 9.35 -12.09
CA GLU A 464 -14.93 9.14 -10.82
C GLU A 464 -13.49 8.66 -10.99
N PRO A 465 -12.58 9.02 -10.06
CA PRO A 465 -11.16 8.75 -10.22
C PRO A 465 -10.76 7.27 -10.32
N PRO A 466 -11.37 6.32 -9.59
CA PRO A 466 -11.03 4.89 -9.67
C PRO A 466 -11.22 4.25 -11.03
N GLY A 467 -12.19 4.71 -11.82
CA GLY A 467 -12.53 4.17 -13.13
C GLY A 467 -12.84 5.25 -14.16
N SER A 468 -12.05 6.32 -14.23
CA SER A 468 -12.34 7.51 -15.03
C SER A 468 -12.42 7.25 -16.55
N LEU A 469 -13.39 7.92 -17.20
CA LEU A 469 -13.50 8.01 -18.66
C LEU A 469 -12.25 8.66 -19.30
N GLN A 470 -11.43 9.36 -18.54
CA GLN A 470 -10.13 9.87 -18.99
C GLN A 470 -9.18 8.72 -19.39
N LEU A 471 -9.29 7.55 -18.75
CA LEU A 471 -8.42 6.41 -18.97
C LEU A 471 -8.71 5.59 -20.24
N LEU A 472 -9.75 5.91 -21.02
CA LEU A 472 -10.10 5.15 -22.23
C LEU A 472 -8.92 5.03 -23.22
N PRO A 473 -8.13 6.09 -23.51
CA PRO A 473 -6.93 5.97 -24.35
C PRO A 473 -5.80 5.18 -23.69
N TYR A 474 -5.66 5.23 -22.37
CA TYR A 474 -4.66 4.47 -21.64
C TYR A 474 -4.83 2.96 -21.86
N TYR A 475 -6.07 2.48 -21.89
CA TYR A 475 -6.40 1.08 -22.24
C TYR A 475 -6.46 0.82 -23.76
N GLY A 476 -6.21 1.83 -24.60
CA GLY A 476 -6.22 1.73 -26.05
C GLY A 476 -7.61 1.68 -26.69
N PHE A 477 -8.67 1.97 -25.92
CA PHE A 477 -10.05 1.93 -26.42
C PHE A 477 -10.28 2.97 -27.50
N CYS A 478 -9.79 4.18 -27.32
CA CYS A 478 -9.82 5.26 -28.31
C CYS A 478 -8.46 5.96 -28.41
N ALA A 479 -8.26 6.80 -29.41
CA ALA A 479 -7.06 7.62 -29.52
C ALA A 479 -7.19 8.89 -28.65
N MET A 480 -6.06 9.51 -28.30
CA MET A 480 -6.03 10.77 -27.54
C MET A 480 -6.66 11.95 -28.30
N ASP A 481 -6.75 11.87 -29.61
CA ASP A 481 -7.36 12.86 -30.50
C ASP A 481 -8.81 12.52 -30.88
N ASP A 482 -9.40 11.46 -30.29
CA ASP A 482 -10.81 11.12 -30.48
C ASP A 482 -11.71 12.28 -30.03
N PRO A 483 -12.57 12.84 -30.92
CA PRO A 483 -13.34 14.03 -30.59
C PRO A 483 -14.38 13.81 -29.48
N VAL A 484 -14.93 12.59 -29.35
CA VAL A 484 -15.89 12.23 -28.30
C VAL A 484 -15.16 12.21 -26.95
N TRP A 485 -14.01 11.57 -26.89
CA TRP A 485 -13.20 11.51 -25.69
C TRP A 485 -12.72 12.90 -25.26
N GLN A 486 -12.19 13.70 -26.19
CA GLN A 486 -11.75 15.07 -25.87
C GLN A 486 -12.90 15.96 -25.37
N SER A 487 -14.11 15.78 -25.93
CA SER A 487 -15.30 16.50 -25.45
C SER A 487 -15.69 16.06 -24.04
N THR A 488 -15.62 14.75 -23.77
CA THR A 488 -15.85 14.18 -22.43
C THR A 488 -14.88 14.74 -21.39
N VAL A 489 -13.57 14.69 -21.68
CA VAL A 489 -12.54 15.19 -20.74
C VAL A 489 -12.71 16.68 -20.47
N ARG A 490 -13.02 17.50 -21.50
CA ARG A 490 -13.33 18.92 -21.27
C ARG A 490 -14.53 19.14 -20.37
N ALA A 491 -15.56 18.32 -20.49
CA ALA A 491 -16.78 18.44 -19.68
C ALA A 491 -16.51 18.09 -18.21
N ILE A 492 -15.91 16.93 -17.94
CA ILE A 492 -15.65 16.46 -16.56
C ILE A 492 -14.58 17.29 -15.83
N ARG A 493 -13.72 18.00 -16.54
CA ARG A 493 -12.72 18.93 -15.98
C ARG A 493 -13.16 20.38 -15.98
N SER A 494 -14.41 20.69 -16.35
CA SER A 494 -14.93 22.04 -16.39
C SER A 494 -15.51 22.49 -15.04
N GLU A 495 -15.65 23.78 -14.82
CA GLU A 495 -16.34 24.34 -13.64
C GLU A 495 -17.84 23.94 -13.58
N ALA A 496 -18.42 23.53 -14.69
CA ALA A 496 -19.80 23.08 -14.75
C ALA A 496 -20.00 21.67 -14.16
N TYR A 497 -18.91 20.88 -14.05
CA TYR A 497 -18.96 19.56 -13.42
C TYR A 497 -18.74 19.68 -11.91
N PRO A 498 -19.73 19.32 -11.07
CA PRO A 498 -19.72 19.65 -9.64
C PRO A 498 -18.54 19.07 -8.84
N LEU A 499 -17.95 17.96 -9.34
CA LEU A 499 -16.86 17.24 -8.67
C LEU A 499 -15.49 17.51 -9.30
N SER A 500 -15.36 18.52 -10.18
CA SER A 500 -14.10 18.79 -10.90
C SER A 500 -13.12 19.67 -10.12
N PHE A 501 -13.53 20.41 -9.12
CA PHE A 501 -12.71 21.38 -8.39
C PHE A 501 -11.90 22.33 -9.28
N ALA A 502 -12.34 22.56 -10.53
CA ALA A 502 -11.63 23.32 -11.57
C ALA A 502 -11.27 24.76 -11.15
N HIS A 503 -11.96 25.32 -10.17
CA HIS A 503 -11.76 26.66 -9.60
C HIS A 503 -10.82 26.69 -8.38
N ARG A 504 -10.26 25.52 -7.97
CA ARG A 504 -9.42 25.38 -6.79
C ARG A 504 -7.95 25.18 -7.14
N PRO A 505 -7.01 25.41 -6.20
CA PRO A 505 -5.58 25.20 -6.40
C PRO A 505 -5.19 23.78 -6.84
N ILE A 506 -5.95 22.76 -6.41
CA ILE A 506 -5.82 21.36 -6.85
C ILE A 506 -7.08 21.01 -7.63
N ALA A 507 -7.05 21.35 -8.93
CA ALA A 507 -8.18 21.23 -9.85
C ALA A 507 -8.29 19.79 -10.42
N GLU A 508 -8.51 18.82 -9.53
CA GLU A 508 -8.68 17.41 -9.89
C GLU A 508 -10.11 16.94 -9.54
N ILE A 509 -10.45 15.70 -9.90
CA ILE A 509 -11.80 15.16 -9.78
C ILE A 509 -11.97 14.42 -8.47
N GLY A 510 -13.11 14.58 -7.82
CA GLY A 510 -13.59 13.79 -6.70
C GLY A 510 -14.69 12.82 -7.09
N CYS A 511 -15.28 12.15 -6.12
CA CYS A 511 -16.47 11.30 -6.30
C CYS A 511 -17.59 11.67 -5.32
N ARG A 512 -18.77 11.04 -5.44
CA ARG A 512 -19.94 11.35 -4.62
C ARG A 512 -19.74 11.09 -3.15
N HIS A 513 -19.09 9.99 -2.75
CA HIS A 513 -18.85 9.65 -1.34
C HIS A 513 -17.63 10.33 -0.73
N ALA A 514 -16.67 10.76 -1.55
CA ALA A 514 -15.52 11.55 -1.11
C ALA A 514 -15.33 12.76 -2.04
N PRO A 515 -16.10 13.86 -1.81
CA PRO A 515 -16.18 15.01 -2.69
C PRO A 515 -14.99 15.96 -2.47
N HIS A 516 -13.79 15.45 -2.69
CA HIS A 516 -12.50 16.14 -2.66
C HIS A 516 -11.63 15.63 -3.81
N PRO A 517 -10.61 16.37 -4.28
CA PRO A 517 -9.69 15.87 -5.30
C PRO A 517 -9.00 14.57 -4.88
N TRP A 518 -9.07 13.55 -5.72
CA TRP A 518 -8.42 12.27 -5.45
C TRP A 518 -7.00 12.21 -6.02
N VAL A 519 -6.11 11.49 -5.32
CA VAL A 519 -4.76 11.22 -5.83
C VAL A 519 -4.83 10.37 -7.12
N LEU A 520 -5.81 9.47 -7.24
CA LEU A 520 -6.05 8.72 -8.48
C LEU A 520 -6.42 9.64 -9.66
N SER A 521 -7.13 10.76 -9.44
CA SER A 521 -7.38 11.74 -10.50
C SER A 521 -6.09 12.40 -11.01
N ILE A 522 -5.15 12.69 -10.10
CA ILE A 522 -3.82 13.16 -10.49
C ILE A 522 -3.11 12.11 -11.35
N CYS A 523 -3.19 10.83 -10.98
CA CYS A 523 -2.62 9.73 -11.77
C CYS A 523 -3.25 9.64 -13.16
N ASN A 524 -4.57 9.75 -13.26
CA ASN A 524 -5.29 9.75 -14.53
C ASN A 524 -4.83 10.91 -15.43
N SER A 525 -4.66 12.09 -14.85
CA SER A 525 -4.15 13.28 -15.54
C SER A 525 -2.72 13.10 -16.05
N LEU A 526 -1.84 12.48 -15.26
CA LEU A 526 -0.47 12.14 -15.67
C LEU A 526 -0.45 11.19 -16.88
N LEU A 527 -1.35 10.21 -16.91
CA LEU A 527 -1.41 9.18 -17.95
C LEU A 527 -2.12 9.64 -19.24
N CYS A 528 -2.95 10.67 -19.16
CA CYS A 528 -3.88 11.05 -20.23
C CYS A 528 -3.60 12.45 -20.83
N GLY A 529 -2.32 12.84 -20.92
CA GLY A 529 -1.89 14.04 -21.65
C GLY A 529 -1.97 15.35 -20.88
N HIS A 530 -2.22 15.32 -19.57
CA HIS A 530 -2.28 16.50 -18.70
C HIS A 530 -1.12 16.54 -17.69
N ALA A 531 0.04 15.96 -18.04
CA ALA A 531 1.16 15.74 -17.12
C ALA A 531 1.67 17.04 -16.46
N ASP A 532 1.85 18.13 -17.21
CA ASP A 532 2.35 19.40 -16.64
C ASP A 532 1.40 19.96 -15.57
N THR A 533 0.09 19.91 -15.82
CA THR A 533 -0.93 20.37 -14.87
C THR A 533 -0.96 19.45 -13.65
N ALA A 534 -0.94 18.13 -13.85
CA ALA A 534 -0.93 17.15 -12.78
C ALA A 534 0.32 17.26 -11.88
N LEU A 535 1.50 17.49 -12.46
CA LEU A 535 2.74 17.76 -11.71
C LEU A 535 2.66 19.06 -10.90
N ALA A 536 2.02 20.10 -11.45
CA ALA A 536 1.80 21.35 -10.73
C ALA A 536 0.84 21.19 -9.55
N HIS A 537 -0.22 20.37 -9.69
CA HIS A 537 -1.12 20.02 -8.59
C HIS A 537 -0.38 19.19 -7.54
N LEU A 538 0.37 18.18 -7.98
CA LEU A 538 1.12 17.28 -7.09
C LEU A 538 2.18 18.03 -6.27
N ALA A 539 2.81 19.06 -6.82
CA ALA A 539 3.76 19.90 -6.10
C ALA A 539 3.13 20.69 -4.93
N ARG A 540 1.79 20.83 -4.92
CA ARG A 540 1.01 21.47 -3.84
C ARG A 540 0.39 20.44 -2.89
N THR A 541 0.45 19.17 -3.23
CA THR A 541 -0.23 18.10 -2.52
C THR A 541 0.68 17.51 -1.45
N ARG A 542 0.30 17.66 -0.19
CA ARG A 542 1.03 17.09 0.95
C ARG A 542 0.72 15.62 1.17
N MET A 543 -0.49 15.20 0.76
CA MET A 543 -1.00 13.84 0.98
C MET A 543 -0.87 13.41 2.45
N ASP A 544 -0.63 12.12 2.71
CA ASP A 544 -0.30 11.60 4.02
C ASP A 544 1.24 11.61 4.19
N ASN A 545 1.79 12.79 4.51
CA ASN A 545 3.24 12.97 4.68
C ASN A 545 4.07 12.52 3.45
N GLY A 546 3.60 12.86 2.25
CA GLY A 546 4.23 12.53 0.97
C GLY A 546 3.85 11.15 0.42
N LEU A 547 3.10 10.34 1.16
CA LEU A 547 2.56 9.07 0.68
C LEU A 547 1.11 9.25 0.23
N ALA A 548 0.71 8.48 -0.79
CA ALA A 548 -0.62 8.59 -1.34
C ALA A 548 -1.70 8.26 -0.30
N CYS A 549 -2.74 9.06 -0.34
CA CYS A 549 -4.01 8.87 0.32
C CYS A 549 -5.11 8.82 -0.75
N GLU A 550 -6.32 8.63 -0.35
CA GLU A 550 -7.47 8.58 -1.26
C GLU A 550 -7.76 9.98 -1.82
N SER A 551 -8.14 10.92 -0.95
CA SER A 551 -8.42 12.29 -1.36
C SER A 551 -7.64 13.33 -0.54
N VAL A 552 -7.53 14.52 -1.10
CA VAL A 552 -6.82 15.65 -0.51
C VAL A 552 -7.70 16.89 -0.48
N ASN A 553 -7.47 17.74 0.51
CA ASN A 553 -8.09 19.05 0.55
C ASN A 553 -7.67 19.87 -0.66
N GLU A 554 -8.63 20.42 -1.38
CA GLU A 554 -8.47 21.14 -2.65
C GLU A 554 -7.63 22.42 -2.55
N ASP A 555 -7.52 22.99 -1.34
CA ASP A 555 -6.77 24.23 -1.09
C ASP A 555 -5.40 23.97 -0.45
N THR A 556 -5.32 23.05 0.53
CA THR A 556 -4.11 22.80 1.33
C THR A 556 -3.28 21.60 0.84
N GLY A 557 -3.90 20.67 0.12
CA GLY A 557 -3.29 19.42 -0.33
C GLY A 557 -3.01 18.42 0.78
N GLU A 558 -3.52 18.64 1.98
CA GLU A 558 -3.45 17.67 3.08
C GLU A 558 -4.45 16.52 2.86
N CYS A 559 -4.12 15.35 3.41
CA CYS A 559 -5.02 14.19 3.34
C CYS A 559 -6.38 14.49 3.99
N GLU A 560 -7.47 14.29 3.26
CA GLU A 560 -8.85 14.40 3.77
C GLU A 560 -9.41 13.02 4.10
N THR A 561 -9.30 12.05 3.17
CA THR A 561 -9.79 10.69 3.36
C THR A 561 -8.73 9.65 3.01
N GLY A 562 -8.86 8.46 3.56
CA GLY A 562 -8.08 7.28 3.19
C GLY A 562 -6.56 7.46 3.34
N ALA A 563 -6.08 7.88 4.53
CA ALA A 563 -4.65 7.95 4.81
C ALA A 563 -3.97 6.60 4.63
N ALA A 564 -2.72 6.58 4.19
CA ALA A 564 -1.92 5.37 3.97
C ALA A 564 -2.50 4.40 2.92
N PHE A 565 -2.99 4.90 1.79
CA PHE A 565 -3.56 4.12 0.69
C PHE A 565 -2.45 3.51 -0.19
N ALA A 566 -2.00 2.30 0.14
CA ALA A 566 -0.81 1.72 -0.46
C ALA A 566 -0.98 1.30 -1.93
N THR A 567 -2.16 0.87 -2.35
CA THR A 567 -2.41 0.53 -3.76
C THR A 567 -2.43 1.77 -4.65
N CYS A 568 -3.04 2.86 -4.19
CA CYS A 568 -2.97 4.16 -4.87
C CYS A 568 -1.52 4.67 -5.01
N ALA A 569 -0.69 4.45 -3.99
CA ALA A 569 0.74 4.81 -4.04
C ALA A 569 1.48 4.12 -5.20
N GLY A 570 1.12 2.87 -5.49
CA GLY A 570 1.66 2.13 -6.65
C GLY A 570 1.25 2.78 -7.96
N PHE A 571 -0.02 3.17 -8.11
CA PHE A 571 -0.49 3.84 -9.31
C PHE A 571 0.17 5.21 -9.50
N LEU A 572 0.33 5.97 -8.41
CA LEU A 572 1.06 7.25 -8.45
C LEU A 572 2.51 7.06 -8.89
N ALA A 573 3.22 6.07 -8.34
CA ALA A 573 4.59 5.78 -8.74
C ALA A 573 4.70 5.41 -10.23
N TYR A 574 3.77 4.58 -10.72
CA TYR A 574 3.69 4.19 -12.13
C TYR A 574 3.35 5.37 -13.05
N ALA A 575 2.37 6.19 -12.68
CA ALA A 575 1.96 7.35 -13.46
C ALA A 575 3.09 8.39 -13.57
N LEU A 576 3.80 8.66 -12.47
CA LEU A 576 4.98 9.53 -12.46
C LEU A 576 6.10 8.99 -13.35
N TRP A 577 6.37 7.69 -13.30
CA TRP A 577 7.37 7.06 -14.17
C TRP A 577 6.97 7.15 -15.64
N SER A 578 5.70 6.98 -15.96
CA SER A 578 5.17 7.07 -17.32
C SER A 578 5.26 8.49 -17.87
N ALA A 579 4.93 9.50 -17.07
CA ALA A 579 4.99 10.90 -17.44
C ALA A 579 6.42 11.45 -17.57
N ALA A 580 7.41 10.81 -16.91
CA ALA A 580 8.82 11.21 -16.97
C ALA A 580 9.58 10.68 -18.21
N ARG A 581 8.91 9.96 -19.10
CA ARG A 581 9.48 9.36 -20.31
C ARG A 581 9.10 10.11 -21.56
#